data_e32ebef3cfe65cbfde7d887d31a3f8e9
#
_entry.id   e32ebef3cfe65cbfde7d887d31a3f8e9
#
_cell.length_a   1.000
_cell.length_b   1.000
_cell.length_c   1.000
_cell.angle_alpha   90.00
_cell.angle_beta   90.00
_cell.angle_gamma   90.00
#
_symmetry.space_group_name_H-M   'P 1'
#
loop_
_entity.id
_entity.type
_entity.pdbx_description
1 polymer ?
#
loop_
_entity_poly.entity_id
_entity_poly.type
_entity_poly.pdbx_seq_one_letter_code
_entity_poly.pdbx_strand_id
1 'polypeptide(L)'
;MNYSTWPSAWFFGAGVARPQALEITGLGGNFRPLMKNLVEIYDTTLRDGTQGEGVSFSVADKLRVAEKLDAFGVHYVEGGWPGSNPKDIEFFKEAAKRKWRNTQIAAFGSTRRKKVAAKDDQQVKLLIDAETPVVTIFGKTWLLHVREVLRTTPKENIAMIADTIAFLKKNKRKVIYDAEHALDGYKDDPEYALATWKAAEEAGADFVVLCDTNGGTLPSEVAEITAIAKKELSCQVGIHTHNDIGLAVANAVSAVEQGATQVQGTINGYGERTGNCNLTCAIPNISLKMGRRSITKSRIKKLSDLSRFVDEVANIIPNRRQPWVGGTAFAHKGGMHVNAVQKVAHSFEHADPTVVGNKRRILVSDLAGRSNIVMKAQEMGIRINNDTPELKTILTKVKEQEHLGYDYEGAEGSLALLIRKSLGRVYPAFDLEAYHVSMRGDALEHVCEATVKVRVGDKTAHTVADGDGPVNALDQALRNALRGFYPVLEMVRLTDYKVRILNSSRASGTAAKTRVLIESTDCKERWYTVGVNENIIEASLQALLDSIEFRLLKK
;
A
#
# COMPACT_ATOMS: atom_id res chain seq x y z
N MET A 1 5.49 38.93 -36.36
CA MET A 1 4.32 38.29 -36.98
C MET A 1 3.21 38.29 -35.95
N ASN A 2 2.12 38.99 -36.26
CA ASN A 2 0.99 39.27 -35.39
C ASN A 2 0.17 38.02 -35.05
N TYR A 3 -0.13 37.83 -33.78
CA TYR A 3 -1.26 37.02 -33.34
C TYR A 3 -2.32 37.95 -32.77
N SER A 4 -3.36 38.18 -33.53
CA SER A 4 -4.59 38.83 -33.09
C SER A 4 -5.78 37.97 -33.51
N THR A 5 -6.75 37.94 -32.58
CA THR A 5 -8.18 37.62 -32.72
C THR A 5 -8.63 36.19 -32.51
N TRP A 6 -9.13 35.96 -31.30
CA TRP A 6 -10.26 35.08 -31.03
C TRP A 6 -11.46 35.93 -30.58
N PRO A 7 -12.68 35.69 -31.08
CA PRO A 7 -13.84 36.50 -30.74
C PRO A 7 -14.41 36.11 -29.36
N SER A 8 -14.64 37.15 -28.58
CA SER A 8 -15.48 37.15 -27.39
C SER A 8 -16.94 37.13 -27.78
N ALA A 9 -17.68 36.07 -27.46
CA ALA A 9 -19.13 36.13 -27.18
C ALA A 9 -19.66 34.74 -26.84
N TRP A 10 -19.95 34.50 -25.59
CA TRP A 10 -21.10 33.74 -25.08
C TRP A 10 -21.22 34.02 -23.58
N PHE A 11 -21.94 35.10 -23.30
CA PHE A 11 -22.47 35.32 -21.95
C PHE A 11 -24.02 35.30 -22.06
N PHE A 12 -24.61 34.70 -21.01
CA PHE A 12 -25.99 34.75 -20.56
C PHE A 12 -26.99 33.69 -21.06
N GLY A 13 -27.42 32.90 -20.11
CA GLY A 13 -28.82 32.67 -19.82
C GLY A 13 -29.35 31.26 -20.04
N ALA A 14 -29.39 30.48 -18.99
CA ALA A 14 -30.57 29.69 -18.63
C ALA A 14 -30.32 28.89 -17.34
N GLY A 15 -31.22 29.02 -16.40
CA GLY A 15 -31.18 28.39 -15.10
C GLY A 15 -31.19 26.85 -15.19
N VAL A 16 -30.27 26.25 -14.48
CA VAL A 16 -30.27 24.81 -14.29
C VAL A 16 -31.30 24.47 -13.21
N ALA A 17 -32.46 24.00 -13.67
CA ALA A 17 -33.46 23.40 -12.80
C ALA A 17 -32.87 22.13 -12.15
N ARG A 18 -33.04 21.99 -10.84
CA ARG A 18 -32.76 20.75 -10.10
C ARG A 18 -33.61 19.62 -10.71
N PRO A 19 -33.07 18.42 -10.92
CA PRO A 19 -33.88 17.28 -11.32
C PRO A 19 -34.84 16.94 -10.17
N GLN A 20 -36.13 17.03 -10.41
CA GLN A 20 -37.17 16.49 -9.54
C GLN A 20 -37.07 14.97 -9.53
N ALA A 21 -37.18 14.38 -8.34
CA ALA A 21 -37.36 12.95 -8.18
C ALA A 21 -38.63 12.52 -8.91
N LEU A 22 -38.50 11.67 -9.92
CA LEU A 22 -39.62 10.96 -10.53
C LEU A 22 -40.07 9.86 -9.57
N GLU A 23 -41.16 10.07 -8.89
CA GLU A 23 -41.96 9.00 -8.26
C GLU A 23 -42.61 8.19 -9.39
N ILE A 24 -42.17 6.97 -9.61
CA ILE A 24 -42.86 5.97 -10.41
C ILE A 24 -43.66 5.11 -9.43
N THR A 25 -44.94 5.47 -9.24
CA THR A 25 -45.93 4.59 -8.62
C THR A 25 -46.51 3.65 -9.67
N GLY A 26 -46.47 2.35 -9.37
CA GLY A 26 -47.34 1.32 -9.96
C GLY A 26 -46.69 0.43 -11.01
N LEU A 27 -46.35 -0.78 -10.57
CA LEU A 27 -46.75 -2.07 -11.14
C LEU A 27 -46.23 -3.19 -10.23
N GLY A 28 -47.13 -3.96 -9.69
CA GLY A 28 -46.82 -5.12 -8.80
C GLY A 28 -46.06 -6.20 -9.57
N GLY A 29 -44.88 -6.50 -9.10
CA GLY A 29 -44.05 -7.59 -9.55
C GLY A 29 -43.13 -8.01 -8.42
N ASN A 30 -43.19 -9.24 -8.01
CA ASN A 30 -42.49 -9.94 -6.95
C ASN A 30 -41.15 -9.31 -6.49
N PHE A 31 -41.15 -8.78 -5.29
CA PHE A 31 -39.99 -8.31 -4.55
C PHE A 31 -38.98 -9.47 -4.35
N ARG A 32 -37.96 -9.55 -5.20
CA ARG A 32 -36.60 -9.99 -4.85
C ARG A 32 -35.72 -8.73 -4.85
N PRO A 33 -35.74 -7.91 -3.85
CA PRO A 33 -34.83 -6.77 -3.77
C PRO A 33 -33.83 -7.07 -2.66
N LEU A 34 -32.59 -6.79 -2.87
CA LEU A 34 -31.47 -6.57 -1.93
C LEU A 34 -30.16 -7.31 -2.24
N MET A 35 -30.13 -8.33 -3.10
CA MET A 35 -28.86 -8.96 -3.48
C MET A 35 -28.21 -8.39 -4.77
N LYS A 36 -28.90 -7.59 -5.55
CA LYS A 36 -28.43 -7.14 -6.89
C LYS A 36 -27.22 -6.21 -6.90
N ASN A 37 -26.71 -5.75 -5.76
CA ASN A 37 -25.60 -4.78 -5.70
C ASN A 37 -24.42 -5.20 -4.83
N LEU A 38 -24.36 -6.44 -4.35
CA LEU A 38 -23.25 -6.95 -3.55
C LEU A 38 -22.11 -7.42 -4.47
N VAL A 39 -20.91 -6.95 -4.21
CA VAL A 39 -19.66 -7.46 -4.79
C VAL A 39 -18.86 -8.10 -3.66
N GLU A 40 -18.68 -9.40 -3.73
CA GLU A 40 -17.93 -10.18 -2.76
C GLU A 40 -16.43 -10.02 -3.00
N ILE A 41 -15.67 -9.77 -1.95
CA ILE A 41 -14.20 -9.68 -1.99
C ILE A 41 -13.61 -11.02 -1.59
N TYR A 42 -12.78 -11.55 -2.46
CA TYR A 42 -12.04 -12.78 -2.27
C TYR A 42 -10.55 -12.44 -2.17
N ASP A 43 -9.98 -12.64 -1.00
CA ASP A 43 -8.58 -12.35 -0.73
C ASP A 43 -7.71 -13.58 -0.92
N THR A 44 -6.75 -13.51 -1.81
CA THR A 44 -5.76 -14.56 -2.07
C THR A 44 -4.32 -14.17 -1.63
N THR A 45 -4.19 -13.22 -0.72
CA THR A 45 -2.88 -12.77 -0.20
C THR A 45 -2.05 -13.94 0.36
N LEU A 46 -2.70 -14.90 1.02
CA LEU A 46 -2.03 -16.02 1.68
C LEU A 46 -1.69 -17.19 0.75
N ARG A 47 -2.19 -17.20 -0.50
CA ARG A 47 -1.84 -18.21 -1.49
C ARG A 47 -1.14 -17.57 -2.69
N ASP A 48 -1.86 -16.86 -3.55
CA ASP A 48 -1.32 -16.23 -4.76
C ASP A 48 -0.34 -15.10 -4.42
N GLY A 49 -0.68 -14.32 -3.39
CA GLY A 49 0.21 -13.31 -2.86
C GLY A 49 1.57 -13.82 -2.46
N THR A 50 1.66 -15.07 -1.95
CA THR A 50 2.94 -15.70 -1.56
C THR A 50 3.77 -16.21 -2.73
N GLN A 51 3.25 -16.14 -3.96
CA GLN A 51 4.02 -16.41 -5.17
C GLN A 51 4.84 -15.19 -5.62
N GLY A 52 4.62 -14.04 -5.00
CA GLY A 52 5.42 -12.83 -5.21
C GLY A 52 6.85 -12.99 -4.68
N GLU A 53 7.82 -12.45 -5.42
CA GLU A 53 9.21 -12.43 -4.98
C GLU A 53 9.34 -11.69 -3.63
N GLY A 54 10.05 -12.31 -2.68
CA GLY A 54 10.27 -11.73 -1.36
C GLY A 54 9.09 -11.85 -0.38
N VAL A 55 7.95 -12.43 -0.78
CA VAL A 55 6.78 -12.63 0.08
C VAL A 55 6.77 -14.04 0.66
N SER A 56 6.89 -14.16 1.98
CA SER A 56 6.80 -15.44 2.67
C SER A 56 6.10 -15.29 4.02
N PHE A 57 5.17 -16.18 4.31
CA PHE A 57 4.46 -16.24 5.59
C PHE A 57 4.69 -17.59 6.28
N SER A 58 4.91 -17.59 7.57
CA SER A 58 4.78 -18.77 8.40
C SER A 58 3.30 -19.12 8.59
N VAL A 59 2.99 -20.29 9.16
CA VAL A 59 1.61 -20.65 9.52
C VAL A 59 1.02 -19.63 10.50
N ALA A 60 1.80 -19.20 11.49
CA ALA A 60 1.38 -18.19 12.46
C ALA A 60 1.06 -16.84 11.77
N ASP A 61 1.88 -16.42 10.81
CA ASP A 61 1.65 -15.19 10.05
C ASP A 61 0.40 -15.28 9.18
N LYS A 62 0.21 -16.42 8.48
CA LYS A 62 -1.03 -16.66 7.70
C LYS A 62 -2.27 -16.54 8.60
N LEU A 63 -2.25 -17.10 9.78
CA LEU A 63 -3.37 -17.02 10.72
C LEU A 63 -3.60 -15.60 11.22
N ARG A 64 -2.56 -14.84 11.56
CA ARG A 64 -2.66 -13.43 11.95
C ARG A 64 -3.25 -12.55 10.84
N VAL A 65 -2.80 -12.76 9.60
CA VAL A 65 -3.33 -12.03 8.44
C VAL A 65 -4.78 -12.42 8.19
N ALA A 66 -5.13 -13.72 8.22
CA ALA A 66 -6.52 -14.18 8.06
C ALA A 66 -7.46 -13.58 9.12
N GLU A 67 -7.04 -13.51 10.39
CA GLU A 67 -7.81 -12.87 11.46
C GLU A 67 -8.01 -11.36 11.22
N LYS A 68 -6.98 -10.68 10.70
CA LYS A 68 -7.07 -9.25 10.37
C LYS A 68 -8.03 -9.03 9.20
N LEU A 69 -8.01 -9.91 8.19
CA LEU A 69 -8.92 -9.91 7.04
C LEU A 69 -10.38 -10.22 7.48
N ASP A 70 -10.59 -11.17 8.38
CA ASP A 70 -11.91 -11.46 8.96
C ASP A 70 -12.45 -10.24 9.71
N ALA A 71 -11.64 -9.61 10.55
CA ALA A 71 -12.01 -8.40 11.27
C ALA A 71 -12.31 -7.22 10.34
N PHE A 72 -11.61 -7.13 9.22
CA PHE A 72 -11.88 -6.16 8.16
C PHE A 72 -13.15 -6.50 7.37
N GLY A 73 -13.49 -7.79 7.24
CA GLY A 73 -14.74 -8.28 6.70
C GLY A 73 -14.71 -8.61 5.22
N VAL A 74 -13.60 -9.12 4.70
CA VAL A 74 -13.59 -9.77 3.39
C VAL A 74 -14.47 -11.01 3.43
N HIS A 75 -15.03 -11.40 2.28
CA HIS A 75 -15.99 -12.48 2.22
C HIS A 75 -15.32 -13.86 2.19
N TYR A 76 -14.15 -13.94 1.55
CA TYR A 76 -13.35 -15.16 1.45
C TYR A 76 -11.88 -14.86 1.70
N VAL A 77 -11.21 -15.81 2.35
CA VAL A 77 -9.75 -15.83 2.50
C VAL A 77 -9.24 -17.17 2.00
N GLU A 78 -8.44 -17.14 0.95
CA GLU A 78 -7.80 -18.31 0.37
C GLU A 78 -6.53 -18.65 1.17
N GLY A 79 -6.62 -19.70 1.94
CA GLY A 79 -5.58 -20.06 2.91
C GLY A 79 -4.34 -20.70 2.32
N GLY A 80 -4.46 -21.33 1.15
CA GLY A 80 -3.37 -22.04 0.51
C GLY A 80 -3.84 -23.23 -0.33
N TRP A 81 -2.89 -24.02 -0.83
CA TRP A 81 -3.09 -25.23 -1.60
C TRP A 81 -2.64 -26.46 -0.79
N PRO A 82 -3.55 -27.22 -0.12
CA PRO A 82 -3.18 -28.31 0.76
C PRO A 82 -2.41 -29.44 0.04
N GLY A 83 -2.58 -29.59 -1.27
CA GLY A 83 -1.83 -30.53 -2.08
C GLY A 83 -0.42 -30.07 -2.48
N SER A 84 -0.06 -28.83 -2.21
CA SER A 84 1.21 -28.22 -2.65
C SER A 84 2.32 -28.33 -1.60
N ASN A 85 2.02 -28.08 -0.33
CA ASN A 85 3.03 -28.08 0.72
C ASN A 85 2.46 -28.36 2.12
N PRO A 86 3.27 -28.91 3.05
CA PRO A 86 2.85 -29.24 4.42
C PRO A 86 2.38 -28.04 5.23
N LYS A 87 2.96 -26.85 5.01
CA LYS A 87 2.60 -25.61 5.68
C LYS A 87 1.14 -25.25 5.45
N ASP A 88 0.63 -25.45 4.24
CA ASP A 88 -0.78 -25.16 3.92
C ASP A 88 -1.73 -26.16 4.58
N ILE A 89 -1.33 -27.44 4.68
CA ILE A 89 -2.09 -28.44 5.46
C ILE A 89 -2.20 -28.02 6.94
N GLU A 90 -1.09 -27.59 7.53
CA GLU A 90 -1.05 -27.12 8.92
C GLU A 90 -1.92 -25.87 9.11
N PHE A 91 -1.86 -24.91 8.18
CA PHE A 91 -2.72 -23.73 8.22
C PHE A 91 -4.20 -24.12 8.32
N PHE A 92 -4.68 -25.04 7.48
CA PHE A 92 -6.10 -25.43 7.51
C PHE A 92 -6.49 -26.12 8.81
N LYS A 93 -5.63 -26.98 9.38
CA LYS A 93 -5.84 -27.61 10.68
C LYS A 93 -5.99 -26.58 11.80
N GLU A 94 -5.16 -25.55 11.80
CA GLU A 94 -5.23 -24.47 12.79
C GLU A 94 -6.39 -23.51 12.53
N ALA A 95 -6.72 -23.24 11.28
CA ALA A 95 -7.84 -22.40 10.89
C ALA A 95 -9.20 -23.02 11.26
N ALA A 96 -9.34 -24.36 11.17
CA ALA A 96 -10.54 -25.09 11.55
C ALA A 96 -10.87 -24.97 13.06
N LYS A 97 -9.88 -24.72 13.93
CA LYS A 97 -10.07 -24.53 15.37
C LYS A 97 -10.59 -23.13 15.73
N ARG A 98 -10.70 -22.21 14.76
CA ARG A 98 -11.02 -20.79 14.96
C ARG A 98 -12.45 -20.48 14.52
N LYS A 99 -13.02 -19.41 15.11
CA LYS A 99 -14.33 -18.90 14.71
C LYS A 99 -14.12 -17.70 13.76
N TRP A 100 -14.48 -17.87 12.52
CA TRP A 100 -14.52 -16.81 11.51
C TRP A 100 -15.88 -16.14 11.53
N ARG A 101 -15.94 -14.82 11.67
CA ARG A 101 -17.19 -14.07 11.88
C ARG A 101 -17.75 -13.51 10.57
N ASN A 102 -16.87 -13.15 9.65
CA ASN A 102 -17.22 -12.43 8.44
C ASN A 102 -16.72 -13.12 7.19
N THR A 103 -15.64 -13.91 7.30
CA THR A 103 -15.00 -14.57 6.17
C THR A 103 -15.25 -16.06 6.14
N GLN A 104 -15.23 -16.63 4.95
CA GLN A 104 -15.17 -18.06 4.72
C GLN A 104 -13.75 -18.42 4.27
N ILE A 105 -13.13 -19.36 4.95
CA ILE A 105 -11.82 -19.88 4.54
C ILE A 105 -12.01 -20.76 3.31
N ALA A 106 -11.20 -20.56 2.29
CA ALA A 106 -11.21 -21.32 1.05
C ALA A 106 -9.91 -22.12 0.88
N ALA A 107 -10.02 -23.40 0.50
CA ALA A 107 -8.90 -24.19 0.06
C ALA A 107 -8.80 -24.11 -1.47
N PHE A 108 -7.57 -23.97 -1.98
CA PHE A 108 -7.30 -23.86 -3.41
C PHE A 108 -6.69 -25.13 -3.97
N GLY A 109 -7.03 -25.50 -5.22
CA GLY A 109 -6.42 -26.61 -5.91
C GLY A 109 -6.78 -26.64 -7.40
N SER A 110 -6.38 -27.72 -8.08
CA SER A 110 -6.68 -27.94 -9.49
C SER A 110 -7.84 -28.91 -9.69
N THR A 111 -8.35 -28.98 -10.91
CA THR A 111 -9.16 -30.10 -11.34
C THR A 111 -8.40 -31.42 -11.16
N ARG A 112 -9.12 -32.54 -11.10
CA ARG A 112 -8.51 -33.88 -11.06
C ARG A 112 -7.53 -34.11 -12.21
N ARG A 113 -6.62 -35.04 -12.04
CA ARG A 113 -5.73 -35.48 -13.11
C ARG A 113 -6.48 -36.23 -14.20
N LYS A 114 -5.98 -36.15 -15.45
CA LYS A 114 -6.51 -36.89 -16.58
C LYS A 114 -6.56 -38.40 -16.29
N LYS A 115 -7.61 -39.06 -16.72
CA LYS A 115 -7.85 -40.52 -16.58
C LYS A 115 -7.95 -41.00 -15.11
N VAL A 116 -8.06 -40.13 -14.13
CA VAL A 116 -8.28 -40.46 -12.71
C VAL A 116 -9.65 -39.91 -12.32
N ALA A 117 -10.53 -40.69 -11.73
CA ALA A 117 -11.79 -40.14 -11.21
C ALA A 117 -11.57 -39.20 -10.05
N ALA A 118 -12.38 -38.14 -9.88
CA ALA A 118 -12.20 -37.15 -8.81
C ALA A 118 -12.16 -37.75 -7.41
N LYS A 119 -12.96 -38.79 -7.17
CA LYS A 119 -12.98 -39.52 -5.87
C LYS A 119 -11.66 -40.25 -5.54
N ASP A 120 -10.87 -40.57 -6.58
CA ASP A 120 -9.61 -41.32 -6.43
C ASP A 120 -8.38 -40.42 -6.56
N ASP A 121 -8.56 -39.16 -6.94
CA ASP A 121 -7.47 -38.18 -7.07
C ASP A 121 -7.04 -37.66 -5.70
N GLN A 122 -5.75 -37.85 -5.37
CA GLN A 122 -5.18 -37.47 -4.09
C GLN A 122 -5.23 -35.94 -3.85
N GLN A 123 -5.05 -35.12 -4.90
CA GLN A 123 -5.12 -33.66 -4.77
C GLN A 123 -6.53 -33.21 -4.40
N VAL A 124 -7.55 -33.82 -5.06
CA VAL A 124 -8.94 -33.52 -4.77
C VAL A 124 -9.36 -34.02 -3.37
N LYS A 125 -8.83 -35.14 -2.92
CA LYS A 125 -9.05 -35.64 -1.54
C LYS A 125 -8.54 -34.65 -0.51
N LEU A 126 -7.32 -34.11 -0.69
CA LEU A 126 -6.74 -33.12 0.23
C LEU A 126 -7.58 -31.82 0.32
N LEU A 127 -8.33 -31.46 -0.74
CA LEU A 127 -9.27 -30.36 -0.68
C LEU A 127 -10.47 -30.65 0.24
N ILE A 128 -10.92 -31.90 0.29
CA ILE A 128 -11.95 -32.32 1.25
C ILE A 128 -11.41 -32.38 2.66
N ASP A 129 -10.19 -32.92 2.83
CA ASP A 129 -9.53 -33.08 4.13
C ASP A 129 -9.14 -31.74 4.77
N ALA A 130 -9.06 -30.66 3.99
CA ALA A 130 -8.88 -29.30 4.50
C ALA A 130 -10.09 -28.77 5.31
N GLU A 131 -11.24 -29.45 5.25
CA GLU A 131 -12.48 -29.16 6.01
C GLU A 131 -13.00 -27.72 5.85
N THR A 132 -12.62 -27.03 4.77
CA THR A 132 -13.06 -25.66 4.51
C THR A 132 -14.49 -25.62 3.94
N PRO A 133 -15.30 -24.59 4.27
CA PRO A 133 -16.64 -24.45 3.70
C PRO A 133 -16.62 -24.18 2.18
N VAL A 134 -15.54 -23.60 1.69
CA VAL A 134 -15.34 -23.19 0.31
C VAL A 134 -14.12 -23.90 -0.28
N VAL A 135 -14.24 -24.34 -1.50
CA VAL A 135 -13.12 -24.86 -2.30
C VAL A 135 -13.10 -24.11 -3.61
N THR A 136 -11.95 -23.53 -3.93
CA THR A 136 -11.67 -22.92 -5.23
C THR A 136 -10.78 -23.86 -6.02
N ILE A 137 -11.20 -24.20 -7.24
CA ILE A 137 -10.38 -24.99 -8.14
C ILE A 137 -10.15 -24.24 -9.45
N PHE A 138 -8.92 -24.30 -9.96
CA PHE A 138 -8.67 -23.85 -11.32
C PHE A 138 -8.75 -25.00 -12.33
N GLY A 139 -9.20 -24.68 -13.53
CA GLY A 139 -9.17 -25.55 -14.68
C GLY A 139 -8.80 -24.80 -15.94
N LYS A 140 -8.24 -25.52 -16.92
CA LYS A 140 -7.72 -24.90 -18.14
C LYS A 140 -8.87 -24.53 -19.10
N THR A 141 -8.90 -23.25 -19.48
CA THR A 141 -9.90 -22.72 -20.43
C THR A 141 -9.31 -22.51 -21.84
N TRP A 142 -7.99 -22.38 -21.93
CA TRP A 142 -7.28 -22.12 -23.18
C TRP A 142 -6.80 -23.42 -23.83
N LEU A 143 -7.14 -23.65 -25.11
CA LEU A 143 -6.78 -24.87 -25.85
C LEU A 143 -5.27 -25.10 -25.92
N LEU A 144 -4.47 -24.04 -26.02
CA LEU A 144 -3.01 -24.10 -25.92
C LEU A 144 -2.57 -24.88 -24.67
N HIS A 145 -3.11 -24.51 -23.50
CA HIS A 145 -2.78 -25.18 -22.24
C HIS A 145 -3.29 -26.61 -22.16
N VAL A 146 -4.45 -26.90 -22.75
CA VAL A 146 -5.00 -28.26 -22.77
C VAL A 146 -4.10 -29.18 -23.58
N ARG A 147 -3.63 -28.71 -24.74
CA ARG A 147 -2.83 -29.52 -25.67
C ARG A 147 -1.37 -29.63 -25.22
N GLU A 148 -0.74 -28.51 -24.90
CA GLU A 148 0.70 -28.45 -24.69
C GLU A 148 1.10 -28.67 -23.22
N VAL A 149 0.31 -28.17 -22.26
CA VAL A 149 0.63 -28.27 -20.82
C VAL A 149 0.02 -29.53 -20.21
N LEU A 150 -1.32 -29.70 -20.30
CA LEU A 150 -1.99 -30.91 -19.80
C LEU A 150 -1.74 -32.13 -20.66
N ARG A 151 -1.45 -31.91 -21.94
CA ARG A 151 -1.29 -33.00 -22.97
C ARG A 151 -2.48 -33.95 -22.96
N THR A 152 -3.67 -33.38 -23.08
CA THR A 152 -4.94 -34.12 -23.07
C THR A 152 -5.87 -33.58 -24.15
N THR A 153 -7.05 -34.21 -24.28
CA THR A 153 -8.06 -33.78 -25.24
C THR A 153 -8.99 -32.71 -24.65
N PRO A 154 -9.58 -31.83 -25.46
CA PRO A 154 -10.60 -30.89 -25.03
C PRO A 154 -11.76 -31.56 -24.28
N LYS A 155 -12.24 -32.71 -24.77
CA LYS A 155 -13.30 -33.48 -24.11
C LYS A 155 -12.93 -33.98 -22.72
N GLU A 156 -11.69 -34.48 -22.55
CA GLU A 156 -11.21 -34.92 -21.23
C GLU A 156 -11.04 -33.74 -20.27
N ASN A 157 -10.56 -32.58 -20.75
CA ASN A 157 -10.45 -31.43 -19.89
C ASN A 157 -11.82 -30.93 -19.38
N ILE A 158 -12.83 -30.90 -20.24
CA ILE A 158 -14.22 -30.60 -19.85
C ILE A 158 -14.71 -31.62 -18.81
N ALA A 159 -14.45 -32.91 -19.02
CA ALA A 159 -14.81 -33.96 -18.06
C ALA A 159 -14.07 -33.82 -16.73
N MET A 160 -12.79 -33.39 -16.74
CA MET A 160 -12.02 -33.10 -15.50
C MET A 160 -12.67 -31.96 -14.69
N ILE A 161 -13.12 -30.90 -15.35
CA ILE A 161 -13.81 -29.77 -14.72
C ILE A 161 -15.12 -30.26 -14.08
N ALA A 162 -16.00 -30.87 -14.89
CA ALA A 162 -17.31 -31.30 -14.44
C ALA A 162 -17.24 -32.34 -13.30
N ASP A 163 -16.41 -33.38 -13.44
CA ASP A 163 -16.26 -34.44 -12.43
C ASP A 163 -15.73 -33.92 -11.10
N THR A 164 -14.75 -33.00 -11.14
CA THR A 164 -14.20 -32.42 -9.92
C THR A 164 -15.22 -31.56 -9.18
N ILE A 165 -15.92 -30.67 -9.88
CA ILE A 165 -16.95 -29.81 -9.30
C ILE A 165 -18.09 -30.66 -8.72
N ALA A 166 -18.62 -31.60 -9.47
CA ALA A 166 -19.69 -32.48 -9.00
C ALA A 166 -19.28 -33.28 -7.75
N PHE A 167 -18.04 -33.75 -7.67
CA PHE A 167 -17.51 -34.45 -6.50
C PHE A 167 -17.44 -33.53 -5.29
N LEU A 168 -16.93 -32.29 -5.45
CA LEU A 168 -16.84 -31.31 -4.35
C LEU A 168 -18.24 -30.88 -3.87
N LYS A 169 -19.19 -30.65 -4.78
CA LYS A 169 -20.59 -30.34 -4.45
C LYS A 169 -21.27 -31.50 -3.70
N LYS A 170 -21.02 -32.75 -4.11
CA LYS A 170 -21.51 -33.95 -3.38
C LYS A 170 -20.98 -33.99 -1.94
N ASN A 171 -19.78 -33.47 -1.70
CA ASN A 171 -19.19 -33.32 -0.37
C ASN A 171 -19.59 -32.01 0.32
N LYS A 172 -20.67 -31.35 -0.12
CA LYS A 172 -21.30 -30.17 0.48
C LYS A 172 -20.36 -28.94 0.55
N ARG A 173 -19.43 -28.82 -0.38
CA ARG A 173 -18.58 -27.64 -0.49
C ARG A 173 -19.24 -26.57 -1.37
N LYS A 174 -19.09 -25.30 -1.01
CA LYS A 174 -19.27 -24.21 -1.95
C LYS A 174 -18.09 -24.26 -2.92
N VAL A 175 -18.35 -24.24 -4.23
CA VAL A 175 -17.31 -24.41 -5.25
C VAL A 175 -17.19 -23.14 -6.09
N ILE A 176 -15.98 -22.59 -6.12
CA ILE A 176 -15.57 -21.50 -6.99
C ILE A 176 -14.68 -22.11 -8.07
N TYR A 177 -15.03 -21.88 -9.32
CA TYR A 177 -14.25 -22.34 -10.46
C TYR A 177 -13.49 -21.17 -11.08
N ASP A 178 -12.17 -21.16 -10.89
CA ASP A 178 -11.27 -20.21 -11.53
C ASP A 178 -10.96 -20.73 -12.95
N ALA A 179 -11.56 -20.09 -13.95
CA ALA A 179 -11.33 -20.37 -15.36
C ALA A 179 -9.97 -19.79 -15.78
N GLU A 180 -8.91 -20.56 -15.57
CA GLU A 180 -7.53 -20.12 -15.79
C GLU A 180 -7.30 -19.77 -17.26
N HIS A 181 -6.69 -18.61 -17.54
CA HIS A 181 -6.57 -18.03 -18.89
C HIS A 181 -7.91 -17.84 -19.60
N ALA A 182 -8.97 -17.47 -18.86
CA ALA A 182 -10.30 -17.32 -19.44
C ALA A 182 -10.33 -16.32 -20.60
N LEU A 183 -9.62 -15.21 -20.44
CA LEU A 183 -9.63 -14.12 -21.42
C LEU A 183 -8.80 -14.47 -22.67
N ASP A 184 -7.61 -15.03 -22.48
CA ASP A 184 -6.79 -15.51 -23.60
C ASP A 184 -7.48 -16.68 -24.33
N GLY A 185 -8.03 -17.63 -23.58
CA GLY A 185 -8.76 -18.78 -24.13
C GLY A 185 -9.97 -18.33 -24.92
N TYR A 186 -10.74 -17.35 -24.44
CA TYR A 186 -11.88 -16.82 -25.16
C TYR A 186 -11.47 -16.09 -26.46
N LYS A 187 -10.39 -15.34 -26.45
CA LYS A 187 -9.87 -14.68 -27.66
C LYS A 187 -9.38 -15.68 -28.70
N ASP A 188 -8.81 -16.80 -28.27
CA ASP A 188 -8.30 -17.87 -29.17
C ASP A 188 -9.41 -18.76 -29.70
N ASP A 189 -10.29 -19.27 -28.85
CA ASP A 189 -11.43 -20.14 -29.19
C ASP A 189 -12.63 -19.87 -28.27
N PRO A 190 -13.53 -18.96 -28.65
CA PRO A 190 -14.70 -18.60 -27.85
C PRO A 190 -15.63 -19.78 -27.53
N GLU A 191 -15.81 -20.70 -28.48
CA GLU A 191 -16.71 -21.84 -28.30
C GLU A 191 -16.19 -22.77 -27.22
N TYR A 192 -14.90 -23.08 -27.26
CA TYR A 192 -14.27 -23.94 -26.28
C TYR A 192 -14.23 -23.28 -24.89
N ALA A 193 -13.87 -21.99 -24.79
CA ALA A 193 -13.88 -21.27 -23.55
C ALA A 193 -15.26 -21.31 -22.89
N LEU A 194 -16.32 -20.98 -23.64
CA LEU A 194 -17.70 -21.07 -23.18
C LEU A 194 -18.10 -22.48 -22.77
N ALA A 195 -17.67 -23.50 -23.50
CA ALA A 195 -17.96 -24.90 -23.15
C ALA A 195 -17.35 -25.27 -21.79
N THR A 196 -16.15 -24.79 -21.46
CA THR A 196 -15.53 -25.01 -20.12
C THR A 196 -16.30 -24.31 -19.00
N TRP A 197 -16.76 -23.07 -19.21
CA TRP A 197 -17.54 -22.32 -18.23
C TRP A 197 -18.91 -22.94 -17.98
N LYS A 198 -19.60 -23.35 -19.05
CA LYS A 198 -20.89 -24.05 -18.97
C LYS A 198 -20.77 -25.41 -18.28
N ALA A 199 -19.72 -26.17 -18.57
CA ALA A 199 -19.47 -27.44 -17.88
C ALA A 199 -19.25 -27.24 -16.36
N ALA A 200 -18.60 -26.16 -15.95
CA ALA A 200 -18.45 -25.80 -14.54
C ALA A 200 -19.79 -25.44 -13.89
N GLU A 201 -20.60 -24.63 -14.54
CA GLU A 201 -21.95 -24.27 -14.10
C GLU A 201 -22.87 -25.48 -13.97
N GLU A 202 -22.95 -26.31 -15.03
CA GLU A 202 -23.78 -27.51 -15.07
C GLU A 202 -23.40 -28.54 -13.99
N ALA A 203 -22.11 -28.61 -13.65
CA ALA A 203 -21.63 -29.44 -12.56
C ALA A 203 -21.91 -28.83 -11.15
N GLY A 204 -22.45 -27.61 -11.11
CA GLY A 204 -22.93 -26.95 -9.90
C GLY A 204 -21.95 -25.93 -9.27
N ALA A 205 -21.02 -25.36 -10.00
CA ALA A 205 -20.18 -24.29 -9.52
C ALA A 205 -21.04 -23.10 -9.03
N ASP A 206 -20.71 -22.55 -7.88
CA ASP A 206 -21.39 -21.38 -7.33
C ASP A 206 -20.91 -20.09 -8.01
N PHE A 207 -19.64 -20.07 -8.43
CA PHE A 207 -19.02 -19.01 -9.22
C PHE A 207 -18.21 -19.59 -10.37
N VAL A 208 -18.25 -18.91 -11.51
CA VAL A 208 -17.25 -19.00 -12.57
C VAL A 208 -16.46 -17.68 -12.55
N VAL A 209 -15.16 -17.76 -12.26
CA VAL A 209 -14.27 -16.60 -12.16
C VAL A 209 -13.41 -16.52 -13.41
N LEU A 210 -13.51 -15.42 -14.13
CA LEU A 210 -12.72 -15.17 -15.34
C LEU A 210 -11.31 -14.73 -14.92
N CYS A 211 -10.29 -15.51 -15.25
CA CYS A 211 -8.91 -15.19 -14.89
C CYS A 211 -8.16 -14.54 -16.07
N ASP A 212 -7.66 -13.32 -15.85
CA ASP A 212 -6.64 -12.66 -16.68
C ASP A 212 -5.26 -13.11 -16.18
N THR A 213 -4.94 -14.38 -16.43
CA THR A 213 -3.76 -15.04 -15.86
C THR A 213 -2.45 -14.44 -16.38
N ASN A 214 -2.41 -14.01 -17.65
CA ASN A 214 -1.27 -13.32 -18.23
C ASN A 214 -1.22 -11.81 -17.88
N GLY A 215 -2.31 -11.26 -17.34
CA GLY A 215 -2.39 -9.85 -16.95
C GLY A 215 -2.26 -8.86 -18.11
N GLY A 216 -2.55 -9.30 -19.34
CA GLY A 216 -2.34 -8.54 -20.56
C GLY A 216 -3.60 -8.05 -21.27
N THR A 217 -4.77 -8.23 -20.67
CA THR A 217 -6.05 -7.88 -21.30
C THR A 217 -6.43 -6.42 -21.01
N LEU A 218 -6.95 -5.72 -22.03
CA LEU A 218 -7.43 -4.35 -21.87
C LEU A 218 -8.80 -4.28 -21.17
N PRO A 219 -9.13 -3.19 -20.45
CA PRO A 219 -10.41 -3.05 -19.75
C PRO A 219 -11.65 -3.18 -20.66
N SER A 220 -11.56 -2.75 -21.92
CA SER A 220 -12.63 -2.90 -22.91
C SER A 220 -12.90 -4.37 -23.25
N GLU A 221 -11.83 -5.15 -23.43
CA GLU A 221 -11.94 -6.60 -23.72
C GLU A 221 -12.49 -7.35 -22.49
N VAL A 222 -12.03 -7.01 -21.28
CA VAL A 222 -12.56 -7.56 -20.02
C VAL A 222 -14.04 -7.26 -19.89
N ALA A 223 -14.47 -6.04 -20.20
CA ALA A 223 -15.87 -5.64 -20.16
C ALA A 223 -16.71 -6.48 -21.14
N GLU A 224 -16.27 -6.61 -22.39
CA GLU A 224 -16.96 -7.39 -23.43
C GLU A 224 -17.10 -8.85 -23.02
N ILE A 225 -15.99 -9.52 -22.66
CA ILE A 225 -15.98 -10.94 -22.30
C ILE A 225 -16.80 -11.20 -21.04
N THR A 226 -16.74 -10.29 -20.03
CA THR A 226 -17.56 -10.40 -18.82
C THR A 226 -19.05 -10.27 -19.15
N ALA A 227 -19.44 -9.34 -20.02
CA ALA A 227 -20.83 -9.20 -20.45
C ALA A 227 -21.35 -10.46 -21.14
N ILE A 228 -20.52 -11.09 -21.97
CA ILE A 228 -20.84 -12.37 -22.61
C ILE A 228 -21.00 -13.48 -21.57
N ALA A 229 -20.04 -13.61 -20.63
CA ALA A 229 -20.14 -14.61 -19.56
C ALA A 229 -21.42 -14.41 -18.72
N LYS A 230 -21.78 -13.16 -18.41
CA LYS A 230 -23.03 -12.84 -17.69
C LYS A 230 -24.30 -13.16 -18.47
N LYS A 231 -24.26 -13.11 -19.78
CA LYS A 231 -25.38 -13.49 -20.65
C LYS A 231 -25.52 -15.01 -20.76
N GLU A 232 -24.41 -15.72 -20.89
CA GLU A 232 -24.35 -17.16 -21.17
C GLU A 232 -24.45 -18.03 -19.92
N LEU A 233 -24.13 -17.49 -18.73
CA LEU A 233 -24.14 -18.20 -17.46
C LEU A 233 -25.24 -17.68 -16.54
N SER A 234 -25.91 -18.61 -15.85
CA SER A 234 -26.90 -18.33 -14.80
C SER A 234 -26.26 -18.23 -13.39
N CYS A 235 -25.12 -18.89 -13.18
CA CYS A 235 -24.37 -18.83 -11.94
C CYS A 235 -23.72 -17.44 -11.75
N GLN A 236 -23.09 -17.21 -10.61
CA GLN A 236 -22.41 -15.96 -10.35
C GLN A 236 -21.08 -15.91 -11.13
N VAL A 237 -20.74 -14.73 -11.65
CA VAL A 237 -19.48 -14.49 -12.37
C VAL A 237 -18.57 -13.64 -11.50
N GLY A 238 -17.32 -14.06 -11.37
CA GLY A 238 -16.23 -13.33 -10.71
C GLY A 238 -15.13 -12.93 -11.69
N ILE A 239 -14.16 -12.19 -11.18
CA ILE A 239 -12.97 -11.74 -11.91
C ILE A 239 -11.72 -11.88 -11.06
N HIS A 240 -10.65 -12.41 -11.67
CA HIS A 240 -9.31 -12.50 -11.10
C HIS A 240 -8.32 -11.93 -12.11
N THR A 241 -7.57 -10.90 -11.74
CA THR A 241 -6.68 -10.21 -12.69
C THR A 241 -5.26 -10.06 -12.15
N HIS A 242 -4.27 -10.33 -13.02
CA HIS A 242 -2.87 -9.98 -12.80
C HIS A 242 -2.54 -8.59 -13.35
N ASN A 243 -1.42 -8.02 -12.92
CA ASN A 243 -1.11 -6.59 -13.11
C ASN A 243 0.05 -6.33 -14.10
N ASP A 244 0.31 -7.26 -15.02
CA ASP A 244 1.49 -7.22 -15.89
C ASP A 244 1.57 -5.96 -16.76
N ILE A 245 0.45 -5.46 -17.21
CA ILE A 245 0.37 -4.18 -17.94
C ILE A 245 -0.14 -3.01 -17.09
N GLY A 246 -0.21 -3.17 -15.74
CA GLY A 246 -0.64 -2.11 -14.82
C GLY A 246 -2.14 -1.85 -14.76
N LEU A 247 -2.99 -2.74 -15.28
CA LEU A 247 -4.44 -2.52 -15.44
C LEU A 247 -5.31 -3.43 -14.56
N ALA A 248 -4.76 -4.25 -13.69
CA ALA A 248 -5.53 -5.23 -12.92
C ALA A 248 -6.73 -4.64 -12.17
N VAL A 249 -6.55 -3.49 -11.49
CA VAL A 249 -7.64 -2.82 -10.77
C VAL A 249 -8.69 -2.25 -11.75
N ALA A 250 -8.26 -1.69 -12.87
CA ALA A 250 -9.16 -1.18 -13.90
C ALA A 250 -9.99 -2.32 -14.52
N ASN A 251 -9.35 -3.46 -14.77
CA ASN A 251 -9.98 -4.68 -15.29
C ASN A 251 -11.02 -5.21 -14.30
N ALA A 252 -10.70 -5.28 -13.01
CA ALA A 252 -11.65 -5.69 -11.98
C ALA A 252 -12.87 -4.74 -11.89
N VAL A 253 -12.65 -3.43 -11.98
CA VAL A 253 -13.73 -2.42 -12.01
C VAL A 253 -14.61 -2.62 -13.26
N SER A 254 -14.00 -2.76 -14.45
CA SER A 254 -14.73 -2.99 -15.70
C SER A 254 -15.60 -4.26 -15.66
N ALA A 255 -15.08 -5.36 -15.09
CA ALA A 255 -15.86 -6.58 -14.90
C ALA A 255 -17.07 -6.37 -13.96
N VAL A 256 -16.88 -5.61 -12.85
CA VAL A 256 -17.98 -5.28 -11.93
C VAL A 256 -19.03 -4.38 -12.60
N GLU A 257 -18.64 -3.48 -13.48
CA GLU A 257 -19.57 -2.67 -14.28
C GLU A 257 -20.46 -3.55 -15.16
N GLN A 258 -19.90 -4.63 -15.70
CA GLN A 258 -20.62 -5.61 -16.54
C GLN A 258 -21.34 -6.69 -15.73
N GLY A 259 -21.33 -6.60 -14.40
CA GLY A 259 -22.15 -7.47 -13.54
C GLY A 259 -21.40 -8.61 -12.87
N ALA A 260 -20.07 -8.61 -12.86
CA ALA A 260 -19.31 -9.50 -11.99
C ALA A 260 -19.64 -9.19 -10.52
N THR A 261 -19.84 -10.24 -9.73
CA THR A 261 -20.28 -10.15 -8.33
C THR A 261 -19.21 -10.63 -7.34
N GLN A 262 -18.05 -11.01 -7.82
CA GLN A 262 -16.88 -11.32 -6.99
C GLN A 262 -15.63 -10.73 -7.64
N VAL A 263 -14.76 -10.15 -6.80
CA VAL A 263 -13.42 -9.69 -7.19
C VAL A 263 -12.40 -10.41 -6.33
N GLN A 264 -11.50 -11.13 -6.99
CA GLN A 264 -10.35 -11.76 -6.38
C GLN A 264 -9.12 -10.85 -6.51
N GLY A 265 -8.24 -10.88 -5.51
CA GLY A 265 -7.00 -10.13 -5.51
C GLY A 265 -6.27 -10.25 -4.17
N THR A 266 -5.27 -9.43 -3.98
CA THR A 266 -4.42 -9.47 -2.79
C THR A 266 -4.34 -8.08 -2.12
N ILE A 267 -4.15 -8.06 -0.82
CA ILE A 267 -3.78 -6.82 -0.14
C ILE A 267 -2.42 -6.37 -0.67
N ASN A 268 -2.31 -5.09 -0.98
CA ASN A 268 -1.13 -4.43 -1.55
C ASN A 268 -0.72 -4.90 -2.96
N GLY A 269 -1.52 -5.76 -3.60
CA GLY A 269 -1.25 -6.24 -4.94
C GLY A 269 -0.14 -7.29 -5.02
N TYR A 270 0.15 -8.00 -3.92
CA TYR A 270 1.13 -9.09 -3.95
C TYR A 270 0.78 -10.17 -4.95
N GLY A 271 1.76 -10.88 -5.46
CA GLY A 271 1.57 -11.99 -6.39
C GLY A 271 2.72 -12.16 -7.36
N GLU A 272 2.60 -13.19 -8.18
CA GLU A 272 3.60 -13.55 -9.17
C GLU A 272 3.85 -12.39 -10.16
N ARG A 273 5.07 -12.27 -10.65
CA ARG A 273 5.52 -11.23 -11.59
C ARG A 273 5.29 -9.81 -11.03
N THR A 274 4.31 -9.08 -11.56
CA THR A 274 3.96 -7.70 -11.15
C THR A 274 2.81 -7.64 -10.13
N GLY A 275 2.30 -8.81 -9.73
CA GLY A 275 1.27 -8.97 -8.72
C GLY A 275 -0.15 -9.12 -9.26
N ASN A 276 -1.08 -9.21 -8.33
CA ASN A 276 -2.53 -9.36 -8.55
C ASN A 276 -3.28 -8.03 -8.49
N CYS A 277 -4.57 -8.07 -8.74
CA CYS A 277 -5.47 -6.96 -8.44
C CYS A 277 -5.28 -6.49 -7.00
N ASN A 278 -4.88 -5.24 -6.85
CA ASN A 278 -4.65 -4.65 -5.53
C ASN A 278 -5.98 -4.33 -4.84
N LEU A 279 -6.35 -5.14 -3.84
CA LEU A 279 -7.59 -4.97 -3.09
C LEU A 279 -7.65 -3.67 -2.31
N THR A 280 -6.52 -3.08 -1.94
CA THR A 280 -6.50 -1.76 -1.27
C THR A 280 -6.94 -0.63 -2.20
N CYS A 281 -6.92 -0.86 -3.51
CA CYS A 281 -7.46 0.05 -4.52
C CYS A 281 -8.85 -0.39 -5.00
N ALA A 282 -9.06 -1.68 -5.26
CA ALA A 282 -10.32 -2.21 -5.78
C ALA A 282 -11.49 -2.00 -4.80
N ILE A 283 -11.30 -2.28 -3.51
CA ILE A 283 -12.34 -2.14 -2.49
C ILE A 283 -12.90 -0.70 -2.40
N PRO A 284 -12.09 0.35 -2.23
CA PRO A 284 -12.63 1.71 -2.19
C PRO A 284 -13.19 2.17 -3.56
N ASN A 285 -12.64 1.72 -4.68
CA ASN A 285 -13.21 2.02 -6.00
C ASN A 285 -14.61 1.43 -6.13
N ILE A 286 -14.80 0.16 -5.79
CA ILE A 286 -16.10 -0.52 -5.83
C ILE A 286 -17.09 0.11 -4.85
N SER A 287 -16.67 0.32 -3.59
CA SER A 287 -17.58 0.74 -2.53
C SER A 287 -17.87 2.25 -2.54
N LEU A 288 -16.85 3.10 -2.80
CA LEU A 288 -16.96 4.55 -2.65
C LEU A 288 -17.16 5.28 -3.99
N LYS A 289 -16.61 4.77 -5.10
CA LYS A 289 -16.73 5.40 -6.42
C LYS A 289 -17.89 4.83 -7.23
N MET A 290 -18.01 3.51 -7.28
CA MET A 290 -19.14 2.86 -7.97
C MET A 290 -20.41 2.77 -7.11
N GLY A 291 -20.33 2.99 -5.80
CA GLY A 291 -21.47 2.89 -4.90
C GLY A 291 -22.03 1.47 -4.74
N ARG A 292 -21.24 0.44 -5.10
CA ARG A 292 -21.64 -0.97 -4.91
C ARG A 292 -21.47 -1.38 -3.46
N ARG A 293 -22.34 -2.26 -2.99
CA ARG A 293 -22.17 -2.88 -1.66
C ARG A 293 -21.02 -3.87 -1.70
N SER A 294 -20.11 -3.78 -0.74
CA SER A 294 -19.00 -4.70 -0.54
C SER A 294 -18.59 -4.64 0.94
N ILE A 295 -17.41 -4.14 1.24
CA ILE A 295 -16.98 -3.89 2.62
C ILE A 295 -17.72 -2.66 3.20
N THR A 296 -18.13 -2.72 4.47
CA THR A 296 -18.85 -1.60 5.10
C THR A 296 -17.97 -0.36 5.27
N LYS A 297 -18.55 0.83 5.18
CA LYS A 297 -17.83 2.11 5.33
C LYS A 297 -17.03 2.20 6.64
N SER A 298 -17.56 1.65 7.74
CA SER A 298 -16.87 1.63 9.03
C SER A 298 -15.61 0.75 9.02
N ARG A 299 -15.59 -0.31 8.22
CA ARG A 299 -14.43 -1.20 8.05
C ARG A 299 -13.44 -0.65 7.04
N ILE A 300 -13.90 -0.01 5.96
CA ILE A 300 -13.02 0.65 4.97
C ILE A 300 -12.13 1.70 5.66
N LYS A 301 -12.57 2.37 6.72
CA LYS A 301 -11.74 3.27 7.54
C LYS A 301 -10.51 2.59 8.17
N LYS A 302 -10.43 1.26 8.16
CA LYS A 302 -9.27 0.50 8.64
C LYS A 302 -8.37 0.00 7.52
N LEU A 303 -8.62 0.40 6.26
CA LEU A 303 -7.91 -0.11 5.09
C LEU A 303 -6.42 0.22 5.10
N SER A 304 -6.06 1.45 5.47
CA SER A 304 -4.65 1.86 5.58
C SER A 304 -3.91 1.11 6.69
N ASP A 305 -4.60 0.77 7.77
CA ASP A 305 -4.04 -0.04 8.86
C ASP A 305 -3.86 -1.51 8.41
N LEU A 306 -4.83 -2.07 7.70
CA LEU A 306 -4.73 -3.41 7.12
C LEU A 306 -3.55 -3.51 6.14
N SER A 307 -3.42 -2.54 5.22
CA SER A 307 -2.32 -2.48 4.25
C SER A 307 -0.96 -2.53 4.94
N ARG A 308 -0.73 -1.65 5.93
CA ARG A 308 0.53 -1.59 6.69
C ARG A 308 0.80 -2.85 7.50
N PHE A 309 -0.24 -3.42 8.10
CA PHE A 309 -0.12 -4.66 8.87
C PHE A 309 0.35 -5.83 7.99
N VAL A 310 -0.18 -5.95 6.78
CA VAL A 310 0.23 -7.01 5.84
C VAL A 310 1.66 -6.80 5.37
N ASP A 311 2.06 -5.55 5.05
CA ASP A 311 3.46 -5.22 4.72
C ASP A 311 4.42 -5.58 5.87
N GLU A 312 4.04 -5.25 7.11
CA GLU A 312 4.83 -5.55 8.31
C GLU A 312 5.01 -7.05 8.52
N VAL A 313 3.92 -7.83 8.41
CA VAL A 313 3.98 -9.29 8.55
C VAL A 313 4.76 -9.94 7.41
N ALA A 314 4.68 -9.39 6.20
CA ALA A 314 5.45 -9.83 5.03
C ALA A 314 6.92 -9.37 5.07
N ASN A 315 7.31 -8.54 6.03
CA ASN A 315 8.61 -7.87 6.10
C ASN A 315 8.95 -7.05 4.83
N ILE A 316 7.94 -6.38 4.27
CA ILE A 316 8.06 -5.54 3.09
C ILE A 316 7.94 -4.07 3.48
N ILE A 317 8.80 -3.24 2.91
CA ILE A 317 8.72 -1.79 3.09
C ILE A 317 7.48 -1.26 2.38
N PRO A 318 6.55 -0.58 3.09
CA PRO A 318 5.32 -0.08 2.50
C PRO A 318 5.56 0.87 1.32
N ASN A 319 4.83 0.67 0.23
CA ASN A 319 4.88 1.60 -0.89
C ASN A 319 4.19 2.92 -0.52
N ARG A 320 4.97 3.96 -0.26
CA ARG A 320 4.46 5.27 0.13
C ARG A 320 3.53 5.92 -0.91
N ARG A 321 3.68 5.55 -2.20
CA ARG A 321 2.86 6.08 -3.31
C ARG A 321 1.66 5.19 -3.66
N GLN A 322 1.38 4.16 -2.86
CA GLN A 322 0.23 3.30 -3.09
C GLN A 322 -1.07 4.13 -3.10
N PRO A 323 -1.91 4.01 -4.13
CA PRO A 323 -3.18 4.72 -4.17
C PRO A 323 -4.03 4.41 -2.92
N TRP A 324 -4.78 5.38 -2.43
CA TRP A 324 -5.63 5.33 -1.24
C TRP A 324 -4.91 5.20 0.09
N VAL A 325 -4.01 4.21 0.26
CA VAL A 325 -3.44 3.82 1.57
C VAL A 325 -2.02 4.30 1.82
N GLY A 326 -1.27 4.60 0.76
CA GLY A 326 0.11 5.04 0.86
C GLY A 326 0.27 6.37 1.60
N GLY A 327 1.40 6.55 2.25
CA GLY A 327 1.67 7.75 3.06
C GLY A 327 1.70 9.07 2.27
N THR A 328 1.80 9.00 0.93
CA THR A 328 1.77 10.19 0.05
C THR A 328 0.50 10.31 -0.78
N ALA A 329 -0.46 9.37 -0.63
CA ALA A 329 -1.68 9.35 -1.44
C ALA A 329 -2.54 10.64 -1.30
N PHE A 330 -2.44 11.32 -0.15
CA PHE A 330 -3.12 12.57 0.15
C PHE A 330 -2.12 13.64 0.65
N ALA A 331 -0.94 13.69 0.01
CA ALA A 331 0.09 14.67 0.31
C ALA A 331 0.09 15.80 -0.72
N HIS A 332 0.10 17.03 -0.24
CA HIS A 332 0.11 18.24 -1.08
C HIS A 332 1.40 19.03 -0.85
N LYS A 333 2.11 19.33 -1.94
CA LYS A 333 3.40 20.03 -1.92
C LYS A 333 3.31 21.45 -2.51
N GLY A 334 2.64 21.61 -3.64
CA GLY A 334 2.54 22.89 -4.32
C GLY A 334 1.72 23.93 -3.56
N GLY A 335 2.24 25.16 -3.43
CA GLY A 335 1.59 26.22 -2.64
C GLY A 335 0.18 26.58 -3.09
N MET A 336 -0.09 26.56 -4.41
CA MET A 336 -1.43 26.79 -4.94
C MET A 336 -2.41 25.67 -4.58
N HIS A 337 -1.97 24.41 -4.66
CA HIS A 337 -2.76 23.24 -4.26
C HIS A 337 -3.11 23.28 -2.78
N VAL A 338 -2.14 23.56 -1.93
CA VAL A 338 -2.33 23.65 -0.47
C VAL A 338 -3.34 24.75 -0.12
N ASN A 339 -3.24 25.94 -0.75
CA ASN A 339 -4.19 27.04 -0.55
C ASN A 339 -5.61 26.63 -0.98
N ALA A 340 -5.74 25.95 -2.11
CA ALA A 340 -7.05 25.51 -2.60
C ALA A 340 -7.65 24.42 -1.70
N VAL A 341 -6.87 23.42 -1.30
CA VAL A 341 -7.31 22.35 -0.36
C VAL A 341 -7.74 22.92 0.98
N GLN A 342 -7.04 23.95 1.47
CA GLN A 342 -7.41 24.64 2.72
C GLN A 342 -8.80 25.29 2.65
N LYS A 343 -9.14 25.87 1.49
CA LYS A 343 -10.45 26.50 1.26
C LYS A 343 -11.54 25.47 0.96
N VAL A 344 -11.23 24.52 0.07
CA VAL A 344 -12.17 23.52 -0.42
C VAL A 344 -11.41 22.23 -0.70
N ALA A 345 -11.40 21.29 0.26
CA ALA A 345 -10.60 20.07 0.22
C ALA A 345 -10.79 19.26 -1.08
N HIS A 346 -12.04 19.04 -1.49
CA HIS A 346 -12.35 18.24 -2.68
C HIS A 346 -11.95 18.88 -4.03
N SER A 347 -11.41 20.11 -4.03
CA SER A 347 -10.87 20.72 -5.25
C SER A 347 -9.61 20.02 -5.77
N PHE A 348 -8.86 19.33 -4.88
CA PHE A 348 -7.66 18.58 -5.20
C PHE A 348 -7.61 17.19 -4.55
N GLU A 349 -8.67 16.78 -3.85
CA GLU A 349 -8.79 15.46 -3.25
C GLU A 349 -10.02 14.75 -3.81
N HIS A 350 -9.82 13.59 -4.39
CA HIS A 350 -10.90 12.77 -4.94
C HIS A 350 -11.79 12.13 -3.87
N ALA A 351 -11.35 12.12 -2.61
CA ALA A 351 -12.04 11.63 -1.43
C ALA A 351 -11.43 12.23 -0.15
N ASP A 352 -12.18 12.25 0.94
CA ASP A 352 -11.63 12.51 2.26
C ASP A 352 -10.70 11.34 2.66
N PRO A 353 -9.42 11.59 3.00
CA PRO A 353 -8.47 10.54 3.38
C PRO A 353 -8.94 9.66 4.54
N THR A 354 -9.74 10.20 5.45
CA THR A 354 -10.23 9.48 6.64
C THR A 354 -11.19 8.34 6.30
N VAL A 355 -11.80 8.35 5.10
CA VAL A 355 -12.70 7.26 4.66
C VAL A 355 -11.98 5.93 4.49
N VAL A 356 -10.65 5.95 4.27
CA VAL A 356 -9.77 4.77 4.18
C VAL A 356 -8.78 4.68 5.34
N GLY A 357 -8.93 5.53 6.38
CA GLY A 357 -8.02 5.59 7.52
C GLY A 357 -6.66 6.22 7.21
N ASN A 358 -6.58 6.99 6.14
CA ASN A 358 -5.39 7.78 5.81
C ASN A 358 -5.50 9.21 6.36
N LYS A 359 -4.47 10.02 6.15
CA LYS A 359 -4.39 11.42 6.61
C LYS A 359 -3.92 12.32 5.49
N ARG A 360 -4.47 13.53 5.43
CA ARG A 360 -3.91 14.62 4.63
C ARG A 360 -2.55 15.00 5.18
N ARG A 361 -1.60 15.27 4.31
CA ARG A 361 -0.27 15.74 4.67
C ARG A 361 0.08 16.97 3.85
N ILE A 362 0.55 18.00 4.52
CA ILE A 362 1.11 19.18 3.87
C ILE A 362 2.62 19.07 3.91
N LEU A 363 3.23 19.18 2.73
CA LEU A 363 4.67 19.12 2.57
C LEU A 363 5.23 20.54 2.39
N VAL A 364 6.44 20.74 2.88
CA VAL A 364 7.16 21.99 2.75
C VAL A 364 8.43 21.75 1.94
N SER A 365 8.63 22.56 0.90
CA SER A 365 9.79 22.52 0.01
C SER A 365 10.01 23.89 -0.63
N ASP A 366 10.94 23.97 -1.58
CA ASP A 366 11.18 25.13 -2.46
C ASP A 366 9.91 25.63 -3.18
N LEU A 367 8.98 24.70 -3.48
CA LEU A 367 7.67 24.98 -4.08
C LEU A 367 6.62 25.44 -3.06
N ALA A 368 6.96 25.49 -1.77
CA ALA A 368 6.03 25.89 -0.73
C ALA A 368 5.66 27.37 -0.82
N GLY A 369 4.39 27.66 -0.54
CA GLY A 369 3.87 29.01 -0.31
C GLY A 369 3.75 29.31 1.19
N ARG A 370 3.30 30.54 1.54
CA ARG A 370 3.05 30.96 2.93
C ARG A 370 2.11 29.99 3.65
N SER A 371 1.03 29.57 2.98
CA SER A 371 0.03 28.65 3.55
C SER A 371 0.63 27.31 3.95
N ASN A 372 1.61 26.77 3.18
CA ASN A 372 2.29 25.53 3.54
C ASN A 372 3.02 25.66 4.87
N ILE A 373 3.79 26.76 5.05
CA ILE A 373 4.54 27.01 6.29
C ILE A 373 3.59 27.16 7.46
N VAL A 374 2.50 27.93 7.29
CA VAL A 374 1.51 28.15 8.36
C VAL A 374 0.86 26.83 8.79
N MET A 375 0.36 26.05 7.83
CA MET A 375 -0.28 24.77 8.13
C MET A 375 0.69 23.79 8.77
N LYS A 376 1.90 23.67 8.23
CA LYS A 376 2.91 22.76 8.76
C LYS A 376 3.36 23.17 10.17
N ALA A 377 3.52 24.46 10.41
CA ALA A 377 3.83 24.99 11.76
C ALA A 377 2.69 24.67 12.75
N GLN A 378 1.42 24.84 12.34
CA GLN A 378 0.27 24.50 13.18
C GLN A 378 0.19 22.99 13.48
N GLU A 379 0.46 22.11 12.49
CA GLU A 379 0.60 20.66 12.71
C GLU A 379 1.67 20.33 13.76
N MET A 380 2.76 21.11 13.79
CA MET A 380 3.86 20.98 14.76
C MET A 380 3.59 21.70 16.10
N GLY A 381 2.38 22.24 16.32
CA GLY A 381 2.03 22.99 17.52
C GLY A 381 2.67 24.37 17.62
N ILE A 382 3.17 24.93 16.53
CA ILE A 382 3.78 26.27 16.47
C ILE A 382 2.70 27.28 16.03
N ARG A 383 2.37 28.21 16.90
CA ARG A 383 1.35 29.23 16.63
C ARG A 383 1.87 30.32 15.71
N ILE A 384 1.53 30.26 14.43
CA ILE A 384 1.73 31.31 13.41
C ILE A 384 0.49 31.41 12.53
N ASN A 385 0.33 32.57 11.90
CA ASN A 385 -0.73 32.84 10.92
C ASN A 385 -0.15 33.55 9.70
N ASN A 386 -0.98 33.86 8.71
CA ASN A 386 -0.56 34.51 7.47
C ASN A 386 -0.02 35.93 7.65
N ASP A 387 -0.35 36.58 8.77
CA ASP A 387 0.06 37.95 9.11
C ASP A 387 1.36 38.00 9.96
N THR A 388 1.93 36.84 10.29
CA THR A 388 3.18 36.72 11.03
C THR A 388 4.32 37.37 10.22
N PRO A 389 4.99 38.45 10.71
CA PRO A 389 5.99 39.20 9.92
C PRO A 389 7.15 38.33 9.47
N GLU A 390 7.59 37.37 10.31
CA GLU A 390 8.73 36.49 10.06
C GLU A 390 8.46 35.44 9.01
N LEU A 391 7.18 35.26 8.57
CA LEU A 391 6.79 34.22 7.61
C LEU A 391 7.55 34.34 6.28
N LYS A 392 7.80 35.56 5.82
CA LYS A 392 8.59 35.81 4.60
C LYS A 392 10.04 35.32 4.78
N THR A 393 10.64 35.63 5.91
CA THR A 393 12.02 35.23 6.25
C THR A 393 12.12 33.71 6.37
N ILE A 394 11.14 33.05 7.01
CA ILE A 394 11.08 31.60 7.13
C ILE A 394 11.02 30.97 5.72
N LEU A 395 10.13 31.45 4.88
CA LEU A 395 9.96 30.93 3.52
C LEU A 395 11.23 31.11 2.67
N THR A 396 11.89 32.27 2.78
CA THR A 396 13.16 32.51 2.10
C THR A 396 14.23 31.53 2.58
N LYS A 397 14.40 31.38 3.90
CA LYS A 397 15.38 30.42 4.47
C LYS A 397 15.11 28.98 4.04
N VAL A 398 13.84 28.53 4.01
CA VAL A 398 13.49 27.19 3.53
C VAL A 398 13.97 27.01 2.09
N LYS A 399 13.69 27.96 1.20
CA LYS A 399 14.09 27.88 -0.22
C LYS A 399 15.60 27.91 -0.40
N GLU A 400 16.30 28.77 0.33
CA GLU A 400 17.76 28.84 0.30
C GLU A 400 18.40 27.54 0.77
N GLN A 401 17.92 26.98 1.87
CA GLN A 401 18.42 25.73 2.42
C GLN A 401 18.14 24.54 1.47
N GLU A 402 16.96 24.46 0.89
CA GLU A 402 16.67 23.41 -0.09
C GLU A 402 17.51 23.56 -1.37
N HIS A 403 17.79 24.79 -1.80
CA HIS A 403 18.74 25.04 -2.89
C HIS A 403 20.16 24.53 -2.55
N LEU A 404 20.56 24.64 -1.29
CA LEU A 404 21.82 24.09 -0.80
C LEU A 404 21.81 22.55 -0.67
N GLY A 405 20.63 21.92 -0.77
CA GLY A 405 20.47 20.47 -0.76
C GLY A 405 19.74 19.90 0.46
N TYR A 406 19.25 20.72 1.38
CA TYR A 406 18.38 20.24 2.47
C TYR A 406 17.08 19.67 1.92
N ASP A 407 16.41 18.81 2.70
CA ASP A 407 15.14 18.18 2.35
C ASP A 407 14.22 18.20 3.58
N TYR A 408 13.43 19.24 3.66
CA TYR A 408 12.51 19.42 4.78
C TYR A 408 11.23 18.58 4.67
N GLU A 409 10.93 18.01 3.49
CA GLU A 409 9.85 17.06 3.33
C GLU A 409 10.09 15.78 4.14
N GLY A 410 11.37 15.38 4.21
CA GLY A 410 11.82 14.22 4.98
C GLY A 410 12.36 14.56 6.38
N ALA A 411 12.44 15.84 6.77
CA ALA A 411 13.11 16.27 8.00
C ALA A 411 12.28 17.27 8.82
N GLU A 412 11.13 16.81 9.31
CA GLU A 412 10.18 17.66 10.05
C GLU A 412 10.79 18.26 11.34
N GLY A 413 11.72 17.56 12.00
CA GLY A 413 12.43 18.06 13.18
C GLY A 413 13.28 19.29 12.85
N SER A 414 14.11 19.22 11.80
CA SER A 414 14.93 20.36 11.36
C SER A 414 14.05 21.53 10.87
N LEU A 415 12.93 21.26 10.19
CA LEU A 415 11.99 22.31 9.80
C LEU A 415 11.38 23.02 11.01
N ALA A 416 10.96 22.27 12.04
CA ALA A 416 10.40 22.85 13.25
C ALA A 416 11.42 23.75 13.98
N LEU A 417 12.68 23.33 14.02
CA LEU A 417 13.78 24.13 14.58
C LEU A 417 14.00 25.41 13.77
N LEU A 418 14.08 25.31 12.44
CA LEU A 418 14.23 26.46 11.55
C LEU A 418 13.11 27.50 11.79
N ILE A 419 11.86 27.04 11.83
CA ILE A 419 10.71 27.92 12.07
C ILE A 419 10.81 28.58 13.44
N ARG A 420 11.06 27.82 14.53
CA ARG A 420 11.13 28.33 15.89
C ARG A 420 12.30 29.29 16.09
N LYS A 421 13.49 28.97 15.57
CA LYS A 421 14.69 29.85 15.59
C LYS A 421 14.42 31.17 14.84
N SER A 422 13.73 31.09 13.69
CA SER A 422 13.36 32.28 12.89
C SER A 422 12.33 33.18 13.59
N LEU A 423 11.50 32.62 14.46
CA LEU A 423 10.52 33.36 15.27
C LEU A 423 11.15 33.96 16.57
N GLY A 424 12.44 33.75 16.83
CA GLY A 424 13.07 34.16 18.08
C GLY A 424 12.50 33.46 19.32
N ARG A 425 11.82 32.32 19.16
CA ARG A 425 11.12 31.61 20.25
C ARG A 425 11.92 30.50 20.88
N VAL A 426 13.14 30.31 20.44
CA VAL A 426 14.03 29.24 20.91
C VAL A 426 15.44 29.80 21.02
N TYR A 427 16.00 29.68 22.21
CA TYR A 427 17.43 29.79 22.43
C TYR A 427 18.02 28.37 22.32
N PRO A 428 19.24 28.21 21.77
CA PRO A 428 19.92 26.92 21.77
C PRO A 428 19.94 26.32 23.18
N ALA A 429 19.54 25.06 23.32
CA ALA A 429 19.59 24.38 24.61
C ALA A 429 21.06 24.23 25.10
N PHE A 430 21.98 24.22 24.16
CA PHE A 430 23.43 24.18 24.38
C PHE A 430 24.15 24.76 23.16
N ASP A 431 25.39 25.18 23.35
CA ASP A 431 26.28 25.60 22.28
C ASP A 431 27.39 24.55 22.12
N LEU A 432 27.60 24.07 20.88
CA LEU A 432 28.78 23.27 20.54
C LEU A 432 29.98 24.22 20.33
N GLU A 433 30.92 24.24 21.28
CA GLU A 433 32.10 25.12 21.21
C GLU A 433 33.22 24.54 20.34
N ALA A 434 33.44 23.22 20.40
CA ALA A 434 34.44 22.53 19.62
C ALA A 434 34.15 21.04 19.53
N TYR A 435 34.63 20.44 18.47
CA TYR A 435 34.70 18.98 18.36
C TYR A 435 35.95 18.55 17.60
N HIS A 436 36.41 17.32 17.85
CA HIS A 436 37.50 16.68 17.14
C HIS A 436 37.17 15.21 16.94
N VAL A 437 37.47 14.67 15.77
CA VAL A 437 37.29 13.25 15.46
C VAL A 437 38.60 12.70 14.95
N SER A 438 39.08 11.64 15.57
CA SER A 438 40.28 10.94 15.20
C SER A 438 39.92 9.52 14.76
N MET A 439 40.50 9.07 13.65
CA MET A 439 40.33 7.73 13.15
C MET A 439 41.71 7.13 12.92
N ARG A 440 41.98 6.00 13.58
CA ARG A 440 43.20 5.22 13.39
C ARG A 440 42.80 3.82 12.90
N GLY A 441 43.41 3.37 11.84
CA GLY A 441 43.22 2.00 11.36
C GLY A 441 44.58 1.39 11.02
N ASP A 442 44.82 0.19 11.52
CA ASP A 442 45.88 -0.69 11.08
C ASP A 442 45.27 -2.02 10.61
N ALA A 443 46.08 -3.03 10.32
CA ALA A 443 45.63 -4.31 9.80
C ALA A 443 44.78 -5.12 10.81
N LEU A 444 44.74 -4.73 12.07
CA LEU A 444 44.13 -5.49 13.17
C LEU A 444 42.99 -4.74 13.89
N GLU A 445 43.04 -3.41 13.98
CA GLU A 445 42.06 -2.61 14.72
C GLU A 445 41.71 -1.31 14.02
N HIS A 446 40.44 -0.91 14.07
CA HIS A 446 39.96 0.42 13.70
C HIS A 446 39.40 1.09 14.94
N VAL A 447 40.07 2.18 15.40
CA VAL A 447 39.64 2.95 16.55
C VAL A 447 39.17 4.32 16.07
N CYS A 448 37.94 4.66 16.41
CA CYS A 448 37.38 6.00 16.24
C CYS A 448 37.16 6.65 17.59
N GLU A 449 37.75 7.83 17.80
CA GLU A 449 37.57 8.63 19.00
C GLU A 449 36.99 9.99 18.63
N ALA A 450 36.04 10.49 19.39
CA ALA A 450 35.55 11.85 19.27
C ALA A 450 35.63 12.59 20.59
N THR A 451 36.13 13.84 20.54
CA THR A 451 36.12 14.78 21.62
C THR A 451 35.09 15.87 21.32
N VAL A 452 34.26 16.20 22.30
CA VAL A 452 33.21 17.24 22.16
C VAL A 452 33.28 18.19 23.35
N LYS A 453 33.21 19.48 23.06
CA LYS A 453 33.09 20.55 24.07
C LYS A 453 31.79 21.31 23.86
N VAL A 454 30.89 21.26 24.86
CA VAL A 454 29.60 21.96 24.82
C VAL A 454 29.45 22.90 26.00
N ARG A 455 28.68 23.94 25.78
CA ARG A 455 28.29 24.91 26.83
C ARG A 455 26.79 24.88 27.04
N VAL A 456 26.35 24.73 28.29
CA VAL A 456 24.96 24.76 28.73
C VAL A 456 24.79 25.86 29.78
N GLY A 457 24.20 26.98 29.42
CA GLY A 457 24.21 28.18 30.24
C GLY A 457 25.65 28.61 30.53
N ASP A 458 26.02 28.71 31.80
CA ASP A 458 27.37 29.10 32.26
C ASP A 458 28.31 27.91 32.49
N LYS A 459 27.86 26.68 32.24
CA LYS A 459 28.63 25.44 32.47
C LYS A 459 29.13 24.86 31.16
N THR A 460 30.39 24.44 31.16
CA THR A 460 31.00 23.73 30.03
C THR A 460 31.22 22.25 30.38
N ALA A 461 30.91 21.38 29.47
CA ALA A 461 31.26 19.95 29.52
C ALA A 461 32.22 19.64 28.39
N HIS A 462 33.28 18.90 28.68
CA HIS A 462 34.28 18.46 27.72
C HIS A 462 34.43 16.95 27.88
N THR A 463 34.06 16.19 26.87
CA THR A 463 33.96 14.73 26.94
C THR A 463 34.61 14.06 25.74
N VAL A 464 35.08 12.86 25.97
CA VAL A 464 35.64 11.96 24.95
C VAL A 464 34.83 10.70 24.91
N ALA A 465 34.68 10.13 23.75
CA ALA A 465 34.10 8.77 23.57
C ALA A 465 34.68 8.06 22.36
N ASP A 466 34.83 6.75 22.51
CA ASP A 466 35.14 5.85 21.41
C ASP A 466 33.83 5.40 20.72
N GLY A 467 33.94 4.95 19.48
CA GLY A 467 32.82 4.42 18.71
C GLY A 467 33.24 3.51 17.56
N ASP A 468 32.29 2.72 17.05
CA ASP A 468 32.50 1.85 15.90
C ASP A 468 32.80 2.61 14.59
N GLY A 469 32.60 3.92 14.62
CA GLY A 469 32.88 4.84 13.53
C GLY A 469 32.73 6.29 13.96
N PRO A 470 33.13 7.26 13.11
CA PRO A 470 33.23 8.67 13.48
C PRO A 470 31.91 9.29 13.92
N VAL A 471 30.79 8.90 13.33
CA VAL A 471 29.45 9.40 13.69
C VAL A 471 28.99 8.81 15.02
N ASN A 472 29.28 7.53 15.27
CA ASN A 472 28.96 6.87 16.53
C ASN A 472 29.78 7.46 17.69
N ALA A 473 31.08 7.67 17.50
CA ALA A 473 31.94 8.32 18.49
C ALA A 473 31.43 9.74 18.83
N LEU A 474 31.06 10.54 17.82
CA LEU A 474 30.47 11.88 18.02
C LEU A 474 29.14 11.83 18.79
N ASP A 475 28.23 10.93 18.43
CA ASP A 475 26.94 10.80 19.13
C ASP A 475 27.15 10.41 20.60
N GLN A 476 28.06 9.47 20.88
CA GLN A 476 28.40 9.08 22.24
C GLN A 476 29.04 10.22 23.04
N ALA A 477 30.00 10.95 22.45
CA ALA A 477 30.64 12.09 23.08
C ALA A 477 29.63 13.21 23.40
N LEU A 478 28.74 13.56 22.46
CA LEU A 478 27.65 14.52 22.66
C LEU A 478 26.70 14.08 23.79
N ARG A 479 26.27 12.81 23.77
CA ARG A 479 25.40 12.29 24.84
C ARG A 479 26.08 12.31 26.21
N ASN A 480 27.35 11.93 26.28
CA ASN A 480 28.14 12.00 27.51
C ASN A 480 28.22 13.40 28.05
N ALA A 481 28.40 14.41 27.16
CA ALA A 481 28.46 15.82 27.56
C ALA A 481 27.11 16.37 28.04
N LEU A 482 26.00 15.91 27.47
CA LEU A 482 24.67 16.50 27.68
C LEU A 482 23.81 15.75 28.70
N ARG A 483 24.05 14.46 28.96
CA ARG A 483 23.19 13.64 29.84
C ARG A 483 23.07 14.15 31.26
N GLY A 484 24.13 14.76 31.80
CA GLY A 484 24.12 15.37 33.13
C GLY A 484 23.23 16.61 33.23
N PHE A 485 22.97 17.29 32.12
CA PHE A 485 22.08 18.46 32.05
C PHE A 485 20.65 18.05 31.60
N TYR A 486 20.55 17.02 30.74
CA TYR A 486 19.32 16.61 30.09
C TYR A 486 19.12 15.11 30.15
N PRO A 487 18.68 14.53 31.28
CA PRO A 487 18.48 13.08 31.44
C PRO A 487 17.53 12.45 30.39
N VAL A 488 16.61 13.23 29.83
CA VAL A 488 15.67 12.79 28.81
C VAL A 488 16.38 12.25 27.55
N LEU A 489 17.62 12.63 27.29
CA LEU A 489 18.40 12.17 26.15
C LEU A 489 18.80 10.70 26.24
N GLU A 490 18.74 10.07 27.42
CA GLU A 490 18.98 8.62 27.58
C GLU A 490 17.94 7.77 26.85
N MET A 491 16.73 8.31 26.64
CA MET A 491 15.68 7.63 25.91
C MET A 491 15.77 7.80 24.39
N VAL A 492 16.59 8.73 23.91
CA VAL A 492 16.71 9.04 22.48
C VAL A 492 17.64 8.04 21.81
N ARG A 493 17.15 7.40 20.75
CA ARG A 493 17.91 6.44 19.94
C ARG A 493 17.79 6.79 18.48
N LEU A 494 18.87 6.64 17.74
CA LEU A 494 18.89 6.69 16.29
C LEU A 494 18.34 5.35 15.77
N THR A 495 17.37 5.41 14.85
CA THR A 495 16.71 4.23 14.26
C THR A 495 16.96 4.08 12.77
N ASP A 496 17.33 5.17 12.08
CA ASP A 496 17.68 5.10 10.66
C ASP A 496 18.69 6.20 10.32
N TYR A 497 19.61 5.90 9.40
CA TYR A 497 20.66 6.80 8.95
C TYR A 497 20.87 6.66 7.45
N LYS A 498 20.51 7.69 6.70
CA LYS A 498 20.58 7.72 5.25
C LYS A 498 21.52 8.77 4.73
N VAL A 499 22.39 8.39 3.83
CA VAL A 499 23.35 9.28 3.18
C VAL A 499 23.09 9.33 1.68
N ARG A 500 23.09 10.53 1.12
CA ARG A 500 22.93 10.75 -0.31
C ARG A 500 23.89 11.79 -0.84
N ILE A 501 24.59 11.47 -1.92
CA ILE A 501 25.40 12.42 -2.69
C ILE A 501 24.46 13.26 -3.56
N LEU A 502 24.60 14.59 -3.51
CA LEU A 502 23.68 15.51 -4.19
C LEU A 502 24.14 15.95 -5.58
N ASN A 503 25.42 16.12 -5.81
CA ASN A 503 25.99 16.68 -7.05
C ASN A 503 27.04 15.75 -7.65
N SER A 504 26.63 14.61 -8.23
CA SER A 504 27.55 13.62 -8.81
C SER A 504 28.05 13.96 -10.22
N SER A 505 27.41 14.89 -10.95
CA SER A 505 27.67 15.10 -12.39
C SER A 505 28.79 16.07 -12.74
N ARG A 506 29.31 16.85 -11.81
CA ARG A 506 30.39 17.83 -12.04
C ARG A 506 31.41 17.92 -10.92
N ALA A 507 31.18 17.31 -9.79
CA ALA A 507 32.10 17.30 -8.67
C ALA A 507 33.16 16.23 -8.86
N SER A 508 34.35 16.48 -8.42
CA SER A 508 35.49 15.55 -8.38
C SER A 508 35.22 14.41 -7.38
N GLY A 509 34.26 13.53 -7.66
CA GLY A 509 33.98 12.30 -6.93
C GLY A 509 33.73 12.51 -5.42
N THR A 510 34.77 12.42 -4.62
CA THR A 510 34.71 12.47 -3.13
C THR A 510 34.46 13.85 -2.54
N ALA A 511 34.53 14.94 -3.33
CA ALA A 511 34.25 16.33 -2.87
C ALA A 511 32.79 16.75 -3.12
N ALA A 512 31.88 15.81 -3.42
CA ALA A 512 30.48 16.11 -3.63
C ALA A 512 29.75 16.43 -2.30
N LYS A 513 28.77 17.35 -2.37
CA LYS A 513 27.90 17.62 -1.22
C LYS A 513 27.13 16.38 -0.82
N THR A 514 27.09 16.11 0.46
CA THR A 514 26.42 14.97 1.05
C THR A 514 25.26 15.46 1.93
N ARG A 515 24.10 14.87 1.73
CA ARG A 515 22.93 15.00 2.61
C ARG A 515 22.88 13.81 3.54
N VAL A 516 22.78 14.07 4.83
CA VAL A 516 22.53 13.06 5.86
C VAL A 516 21.13 13.29 6.44
N LEU A 517 20.31 12.24 6.43
CA LEU A 517 19.00 12.21 7.06
C LEU A 517 19.04 11.22 8.21
N ILE A 518 18.65 11.64 9.40
CA ILE A 518 18.61 10.83 10.62
C ILE A 518 17.18 10.67 11.09
N GLU A 519 16.76 9.43 11.38
CA GLU A 519 15.54 9.14 12.14
C GLU A 519 15.93 8.84 13.59
N SER A 520 15.28 9.54 14.51
CA SER A 520 15.44 9.32 15.95
C SER A 520 14.10 9.01 16.61
N THR A 521 14.15 8.31 17.76
CA THR A 521 12.97 7.99 18.58
C THR A 521 13.29 8.14 20.06
N ASP A 522 12.27 8.45 20.86
CA ASP A 522 12.29 8.40 22.34
C ASP A 522 11.34 7.31 22.88
N CYS A 523 11.05 6.27 22.08
CA CYS A 523 10.07 5.20 22.32
C CYS A 523 8.60 5.64 22.29
N LYS A 524 8.29 6.93 22.26
CA LYS A 524 6.93 7.47 22.14
C LYS A 524 6.67 8.06 20.76
N GLU A 525 7.67 8.71 20.21
CA GLU A 525 7.59 9.40 18.93
C GLU A 525 8.83 9.15 18.08
N ARG A 526 8.70 9.41 16.79
CA ARG A 526 9.82 9.43 15.83
C ARG A 526 9.90 10.80 15.19
N TRP A 527 11.12 11.26 14.92
CA TRP A 527 11.37 12.51 14.19
C TRP A 527 12.56 12.38 13.27
N TYR A 528 12.60 13.23 12.29
CA TYR A 528 13.64 13.23 11.27
C TYR A 528 14.35 14.56 11.24
N THR A 529 15.68 14.51 11.08
CA THR A 529 16.53 15.69 10.98
C THR A 529 17.52 15.54 9.83
N VAL A 530 18.00 16.67 9.30
CA VAL A 530 18.84 16.69 8.09
C VAL A 530 20.04 17.61 8.28
N GLY A 531 21.20 17.16 7.78
CA GLY A 531 22.39 17.98 7.62
C GLY A 531 22.93 17.88 6.20
N VAL A 532 23.54 18.94 5.72
CA VAL A 532 24.12 19.01 4.36
C VAL A 532 25.47 19.68 4.40
N ASN A 533 26.50 18.96 3.99
CA ASN A 533 27.86 19.48 3.92
C ASN A 533 28.67 18.68 2.87
N GLU A 534 29.81 19.21 2.43
CA GLU A 534 30.80 18.48 1.64
C GLU A 534 31.54 17.43 2.49
N ASN A 535 31.66 17.69 3.78
CA ASN A 535 32.17 16.73 4.77
C ASN A 535 31.00 15.94 5.37
N ILE A 536 31.00 14.63 5.17
CA ILE A 536 29.96 13.73 5.69
C ILE A 536 29.87 13.75 7.22
N ILE A 537 31.00 13.94 7.92
CA ILE A 537 31.02 14.00 9.39
C ILE A 537 30.30 15.27 9.86
N GLU A 538 30.55 16.39 9.21
CA GLU A 538 29.90 17.67 9.49
C GLU A 538 28.38 17.60 9.17
N ALA A 539 28.00 17.01 8.02
CA ALA A 539 26.60 16.81 7.70
C ALA A 539 25.89 15.91 8.74
N SER A 540 26.56 14.87 9.22
CA SER A 540 26.04 13.99 10.28
C SER A 540 25.91 14.72 11.60
N LEU A 541 26.91 15.50 11.98
CA LEU A 541 26.89 16.29 13.21
C LEU A 541 25.74 17.30 13.21
N GLN A 542 25.52 18.03 12.11
CA GLN A 542 24.37 18.95 11.96
C GLN A 542 23.04 18.23 12.20
N ALA A 543 22.86 17.05 11.59
CA ALA A 543 21.63 16.27 11.77
C ALA A 543 21.47 15.75 13.21
N LEU A 544 22.56 15.33 13.87
CA LEU A 544 22.57 14.89 15.27
C LEU A 544 22.23 16.04 16.22
N LEU A 545 22.85 17.22 16.04
CA LEU A 545 22.56 18.41 16.84
C LEU A 545 21.09 18.81 16.74
N ASP A 546 20.56 18.87 15.52
CA ASP A 546 19.14 19.14 15.30
C ASP A 546 18.24 18.09 15.97
N SER A 547 18.64 16.80 15.94
CA SER A 547 17.86 15.73 16.59
C SER A 547 17.78 15.91 18.10
N ILE A 548 18.90 16.23 18.73
CA ILE A 548 18.99 16.49 20.18
C ILE A 548 18.20 17.75 20.54
N GLU A 549 18.44 18.87 19.84
CA GLU A 549 17.72 20.13 20.08
C GLU A 549 16.20 19.95 19.94
N PHE A 550 15.75 19.26 18.88
CA PHE A 550 14.33 19.01 18.66
C PHE A 550 13.69 18.27 19.83
N ARG A 551 14.36 17.24 20.36
CA ARG A 551 13.86 16.51 21.53
C ARG A 551 13.79 17.39 22.78
N LEU A 552 14.80 18.23 23.00
CA LEU A 552 14.86 19.13 24.17
C LEU A 552 13.79 20.23 24.12
N LEU A 553 13.29 20.60 22.95
CA LEU A 553 12.20 21.55 22.79
C LEU A 553 10.81 20.98 23.09
N LYS A 554 10.67 19.66 23.12
CA LYS A 554 9.44 18.98 23.51
C LYS A 554 9.44 18.78 25.03
N LYS A 555 8.56 19.51 25.72
CA LYS A 555 8.35 19.37 27.17
C LYS A 555 7.66 18.04 27.52
#